data_d1ab9c5c83d2bf84c20ab6db0241d6ed
#
_entry.id   d1ab9c5c83d2bf84c20ab6db0241d6ed
#
_cell.length_a   1.000
_cell.length_b   1.000
_cell.length_c   1.000
_cell.angle_alpha   90.00
_cell.angle_beta   90.00
_cell.angle_gamma   90.00
#
_symmetry.space_group_name_H-M   'P 1'
#
loop_
_entity.id
_entity.type
_entity.pdbx_description
1 polymer ?
#
loop_
_entity_poly.entity_id
_entity_poly.type
_entity_poly.pdbx_seq_one_letter_code
_entity_poly.pdbx_strand_id
1 'polypeptide(L)'
;MDITIFSALAEPNRFRIVELLLSGPLSVGKIADRLQLRQPQASKHLRILLEAGLVEVQAIGNRRNYKLRLEPFQALDAGLEAYRGVWEERFDNLENYLQELQSKNKIRN
;
A
#
# COMPACT_ATOMS: atom_id res chain seq x y z
N MET A 1 -3.04 -12.23 6.24
CA MET A 1 -2.47 -10.87 6.14
C MET A 1 -2.49 -10.23 7.52
N ASP A 2 -1.44 -9.50 7.83
CA ASP A 2 -1.30 -8.84 9.12
C ASP A 2 -2.07 -7.52 9.14
N ILE A 3 -3.02 -7.40 10.05
CA ILE A 3 -3.85 -6.19 10.18
C ILE A 3 -3.02 -4.96 10.56
N THR A 4 -1.87 -5.17 11.22
CA THR A 4 -0.95 -4.09 11.60
C THR A 4 -0.44 -3.34 10.37
N ILE A 5 -0.17 -4.06 9.28
CA ILE A 5 0.29 -3.46 8.02
C ILE A 5 -0.80 -2.53 7.46
N PHE A 6 -2.03 -3.00 7.42
CA PHE A 6 -3.16 -2.20 6.92
C PHE A 6 -3.40 -0.98 7.79
N SER A 7 -3.35 -1.15 9.12
CA SER A 7 -3.53 -0.04 10.05
C SER A 7 -2.46 1.03 9.85
N ALA A 8 -1.20 0.62 9.69
CA ALA A 8 -0.11 1.56 9.43
C ALA A 8 -0.29 2.32 8.12
N LEU A 9 -0.73 1.63 7.07
CA LEU A 9 -0.92 2.21 5.73
C LEU A 9 -2.20 3.03 5.59
N ALA A 10 -3.18 2.86 6.48
CA ALA A 10 -4.47 3.53 6.38
C ALA A 10 -4.40 5.04 6.67
N GLU A 11 -3.35 5.51 7.33
CA GLU A 11 -3.16 6.93 7.58
C GLU A 11 -2.53 7.59 6.33
N PRO A 12 -3.13 8.69 5.80
CA PRO A 12 -2.70 9.26 4.51
C PRO A 12 -1.23 9.66 4.45
N ASN A 13 -0.68 10.23 5.49
CA ASN A 13 0.72 10.67 5.51
C ASN A 13 1.68 9.47 5.51
N ARG A 14 1.33 8.40 6.23
CA ARG A 14 2.16 7.19 6.23
C ARG A 14 2.14 6.52 4.86
N PHE A 15 0.98 6.47 4.23
CA PHE A 15 0.86 5.95 2.87
C PHE A 15 1.72 6.76 1.89
N ARG A 16 1.70 8.09 1.98
CA ARG A 16 2.52 8.97 1.16
C ARG A 16 4.01 8.74 1.39
N ILE A 17 4.42 8.48 2.62
CA ILE A 17 5.82 8.17 2.94
C ILE A 17 6.23 6.87 2.24
N VAL A 18 5.40 5.85 2.31
CA VAL A 18 5.68 4.56 1.64
C VAL A 18 5.82 4.76 0.14
N GLU A 19 4.91 5.49 -0.49
CA GLU A 19 4.99 5.80 -1.92
C GLU A 19 6.29 6.54 -2.27
N LEU A 20 6.67 7.51 -1.44
CA LEU A 20 7.89 8.27 -1.65
C LEU A 20 9.14 7.39 -1.57
N LEU A 21 9.17 6.44 -0.65
CA LEU A 21 10.30 5.54 -0.45
C LEU A 21 10.40 4.45 -1.52
N LEU A 22 9.41 4.31 -2.38
CA LEU A 22 9.51 3.42 -3.55
C LEU A 22 10.67 3.80 -4.47
N SER A 23 11.02 5.08 -4.50
CA SER A 23 12.12 5.59 -5.34
C SER A 23 13.49 5.36 -4.72
N GLY A 24 13.56 4.97 -3.47
CA GLY A 24 14.81 4.71 -2.77
C GLY A 24 14.84 5.31 -1.37
N PRO A 25 15.90 5.04 -0.61
CA PRO A 25 16.04 5.52 0.76
C PRO A 25 16.12 7.04 0.85
N LEU A 26 15.50 7.61 1.88
CA LEU A 26 15.53 9.05 2.15
C LEU A 26 15.69 9.30 3.64
N SER A 27 16.34 10.42 3.98
CA SER A 27 16.44 10.91 5.35
C SER A 27 15.09 11.49 5.81
N VAL A 28 14.90 11.59 7.14
CA VAL A 28 13.68 12.18 7.69
C VAL A 28 13.49 13.62 7.21
N GLY A 29 14.58 14.40 7.10
CA GLY A 29 14.51 15.77 6.62
C GLY A 29 14.01 15.88 5.20
N LYS A 30 14.48 15.01 4.31
CA LYS A 30 14.03 15.00 2.92
C LYS A 30 12.57 14.54 2.81
N ILE A 31 12.18 13.56 3.61
CA ILE A 31 10.80 13.10 3.65
C ILE A 31 9.88 14.24 4.09
N ALA A 32 10.24 14.92 5.17
CA ALA A 32 9.46 16.03 5.68
C ALA A 32 9.34 17.15 4.65
N ASP A 33 10.43 17.52 4.00
CA ASP A 33 10.44 18.56 2.98
C ASP A 33 9.52 18.22 1.80
N ARG A 34 9.65 17.02 1.27
CA ARG A 34 8.88 16.59 0.09
C ARG A 34 7.40 16.46 0.37
N LEU A 35 7.02 16.07 1.58
CA LEU A 35 5.62 15.91 1.95
C LEU A 35 5.05 17.13 2.65
N GLN A 36 5.85 18.17 2.82
CA GLN A 36 5.46 19.41 3.50
C GLN A 36 4.95 19.14 4.93
N LEU A 37 5.66 18.27 5.61
CA LEU A 37 5.41 17.93 7.01
C LEU A 37 6.47 18.58 7.88
N ARG A 38 6.11 18.84 9.13
CA ARG A 38 7.12 19.18 10.14
C ARG A 38 7.96 17.93 10.42
N GLN A 39 9.24 18.12 10.67
CA GLN A 39 10.14 17.00 10.92
C GLN A 39 9.67 16.11 12.09
N PRO A 40 9.16 16.66 13.24
CA PRO A 40 8.61 15.81 14.31
C PRO A 40 7.41 14.97 13.86
N GLN A 41 6.57 15.48 12.97
CA GLN A 41 5.45 14.73 12.40
C GLN A 41 5.94 13.57 11.53
N ALA A 42 6.89 13.86 10.64
CA ALA A 42 7.50 12.84 9.79
C ALA A 42 8.17 11.75 10.63
N SER A 43 8.91 12.14 11.67
CA SER A 43 9.56 11.21 12.60
C SER A 43 8.56 10.31 13.29
N LYS A 44 7.43 10.86 13.72
CA LYS A 44 6.37 10.08 14.39
C LYS A 44 5.78 9.03 13.44
N HIS A 45 5.48 9.42 12.21
CA HIS A 45 4.95 8.49 11.20
C HIS A 45 5.97 7.41 10.84
N LEU A 46 7.24 7.78 10.69
CA LEU A 46 8.30 6.83 10.42
C LEU A 46 8.50 5.84 11.56
N ARG A 47 8.35 6.30 12.80
CA ARG A 47 8.42 5.42 13.96
C ARG A 47 7.32 4.35 13.93
N ILE A 48 6.09 4.75 13.60
CA ILE A 48 4.98 3.81 13.46
C ILE A 48 5.24 2.81 12.34
N LEU A 49 5.72 3.28 11.19
CA LEU A 49 6.09 2.41 10.08
C LEU A 49 7.23 1.45 10.45
N LEU A 50 8.20 1.92 11.22
CA LEU A 50 9.31 1.11 11.70
C LEU A 50 8.82 0.01 12.64
N GLU A 51 7.96 0.36 13.61
CA GLU A 51 7.36 -0.59 14.55
C GLU A 51 6.49 -1.64 13.83
N ALA A 52 5.82 -1.24 12.75
CA ALA A 52 5.04 -2.16 11.94
C ALA A 52 5.91 -3.03 11.02
N GLY A 53 7.20 -2.78 10.95
CA GLY A 53 8.13 -3.55 10.14
C GLY A 53 8.07 -3.24 8.64
N LEU A 54 7.50 -2.09 8.26
CA LEU A 54 7.37 -1.70 6.85
C LEU A 54 8.58 -0.93 6.33
N VAL A 55 9.33 -0.31 7.20
CA VAL A 55 10.55 0.41 6.87
C VAL A 55 11.67 -0.03 7.79
N GLU A 56 12.91 0.23 7.36
CA GLU A 56 14.10 0.02 8.17
C GLU A 56 15.01 1.23 8.04
N VAL A 57 15.91 1.38 9.00
CA VAL A 57 16.90 2.46 9.02
C VAL A 57 18.19 1.94 8.44
N GLN A 58 18.75 2.68 7.49
CA GLN A 58 20.06 2.42 6.92
C GLN A 58 20.97 3.58 7.28
N ALA A 59 22.02 3.28 8.04
CA ALA A 59 23.02 4.30 8.39
C ALA A 59 24.06 4.37 7.26
N ILE A 60 24.21 5.56 6.67
CA ILE A 60 25.23 5.84 5.66
C ILE A 60 26.06 7.00 6.19
N GLY A 61 27.26 6.71 6.71
CA GLY A 61 28.08 7.72 7.39
C GLY A 61 27.36 8.24 8.62
N ASN A 62 27.23 9.57 8.71
CA ASN A 62 26.52 10.24 9.82
C ASN A 62 25.01 10.40 9.55
N ARG A 63 24.51 9.89 8.42
CA ARG A 63 23.12 10.06 8.02
C ARG A 63 22.33 8.79 8.27
N ARG A 64 21.09 8.96 8.70
CA ARG A 64 20.13 7.87 8.87
C ARG A 64 19.10 8.01 7.74
N ASN A 65 19.05 7.02 6.87
CA ASN A 65 18.08 6.94 5.80
C ASN A 65 17.06 5.86 6.12
N TYR A 66 15.82 6.13 5.77
CA TYR A 66 14.74 5.16 5.89
C TYR A 66 14.50 4.54 4.53
N LYS A 67 14.30 3.23 4.50
CA LYS A 67 13.98 2.51 3.26
C LYS A 67 12.89 1.49 3.53
N LEU A 68 12.19 1.11 2.47
CA LEU A 68 11.15 0.08 2.57
C LEU A 68 11.77 -1.30 2.81
N ARG A 69 11.08 -2.10 3.60
CA ARG A 69 11.35 -3.53 3.69
C ARG A 69 10.44 -4.24 2.69
N LEU A 70 11.04 -5.07 1.83
CA LEU A 70 10.29 -5.72 0.76
C LEU A 70 9.39 -6.85 1.26
N GLU A 71 9.81 -7.57 2.29
CA GLU A 71 9.14 -8.79 2.76
C GLU A 71 7.67 -8.59 3.11
N PRO A 72 7.27 -7.55 3.89
CA PRO A 72 5.87 -7.34 4.20
C PRO A 72 5.03 -7.03 2.97
N PHE A 73 5.60 -6.30 2.01
CA PHE A 73 4.89 -5.96 0.77
C PHE A 73 4.74 -7.16 -0.15
N GLN A 74 5.73 -8.05 -0.18
CA GLN A 74 5.63 -9.31 -0.92
C GLN A 74 4.54 -10.21 -0.32
N ALA A 75 4.48 -10.30 1.01
CA ALA A 75 3.43 -11.05 1.69
C ALA A 75 2.05 -10.47 1.43
N LEU A 76 1.94 -9.12 1.41
CA LEU A 76 0.70 -8.43 1.08
C LEU A 76 0.26 -8.71 -0.35
N ASP A 77 1.20 -8.64 -1.31
CA ASP A 77 0.95 -8.93 -2.71
C ASP A 77 0.44 -10.36 -2.91
N ALA A 78 1.07 -11.34 -2.27
CA ALA A 78 0.63 -12.73 -2.33
C ALA A 78 -0.78 -12.90 -1.78
N GLY A 79 -1.11 -12.21 -0.67
CA GLY A 79 -2.45 -12.21 -0.10
C GLY A 79 -3.47 -11.55 -1.02
N LEU A 80 -3.12 -10.44 -1.63
CA LEU A 80 -3.99 -9.73 -2.59
C LEU A 80 -4.21 -10.55 -3.85
N GLU A 81 -3.23 -11.33 -4.28
CA GLU A 81 -3.36 -12.20 -5.45
C GLU A 81 -4.45 -13.25 -5.23
N ALA A 82 -4.55 -13.81 -4.02
CA ALA A 82 -5.62 -14.72 -3.67
C ALA A 82 -6.99 -14.04 -3.75
N TYR A 83 -7.09 -12.80 -3.29
CA TYR A 83 -8.33 -12.02 -3.41
C TYR A 83 -8.65 -11.65 -4.85
N ARG A 84 -7.64 -11.35 -5.65
CA ARG A 84 -7.82 -11.04 -7.06
C ARG A 84 -8.52 -12.17 -7.80
N GLY A 85 -8.10 -13.41 -7.57
CA GLY A 85 -8.75 -14.58 -8.16
C GLY A 85 -10.23 -14.67 -7.84
N VAL A 86 -10.60 -14.44 -6.58
CA VAL A 86 -12.00 -14.43 -6.15
C VAL A 86 -12.79 -13.31 -6.83
N TRP A 87 -12.22 -12.10 -6.91
CA TRP A 87 -12.89 -10.96 -7.53
C TRP A 87 -13.06 -11.15 -9.03
N GLU A 88 -12.07 -11.68 -9.73
CA GLU A 88 -12.15 -11.98 -11.15
C GLU A 88 -13.27 -12.98 -11.44
N GLU A 89 -13.38 -14.02 -10.64
CA GLU A 89 -14.46 -15.00 -10.75
C GLU A 89 -15.82 -14.35 -10.55
N ARG A 90 -15.97 -13.47 -9.56
CA ARG A 90 -17.22 -12.76 -9.31
C ARG A 90 -17.58 -11.81 -10.44
N PHE A 91 -16.60 -11.12 -10.99
CA PHE A 91 -16.83 -10.23 -12.14
C PHE A 91 -17.25 -11.02 -13.38
N ASP A 92 -16.63 -12.17 -13.64
CA ASP A 92 -17.03 -13.04 -14.75
C ASP A 92 -18.47 -13.52 -14.59
N ASN A 93 -18.84 -13.92 -13.38
CA ASN A 93 -20.21 -14.34 -13.10
C ASN A 93 -21.21 -13.19 -13.28
N LEU A 94 -20.87 -11.99 -12.86
CA LEU A 94 -21.70 -10.80 -13.03
C LEU A 94 -21.85 -10.48 -14.52
N GLU A 95 -20.78 -10.54 -15.29
CA GLU A 95 -20.79 -10.29 -16.73
C GLU A 95 -21.71 -11.28 -17.45
N ASN A 96 -21.58 -12.56 -17.11
CA ASN A 96 -22.46 -13.60 -17.64
C ASN A 96 -23.94 -13.33 -17.32
N TYR A 97 -24.23 -12.93 -16.10
CA TYR A 97 -25.59 -12.59 -15.66
C TYR A 97 -26.16 -11.41 -16.44
N LEU A 98 -25.35 -10.37 -16.65
CA LEU A 98 -25.74 -9.20 -17.44
C LEU A 98 -26.00 -9.57 -18.90
N GLN A 99 -25.20 -10.45 -19.47
CA GLN A 99 -25.41 -10.94 -20.84
C GLN A 99 -26.73 -11.72 -20.95
N GLU A 100 -27.05 -12.54 -19.97
CA GLU A 100 -28.32 -13.27 -19.92
C GLU A 100 -29.51 -12.32 -19.86
N LEU A 101 -29.43 -11.27 -19.05
CA LEU A 101 -30.49 -10.27 -18.96
C LEU A 101 -30.67 -9.53 -20.28
N GLN A 102 -29.59 -9.18 -20.97
CA GLN A 102 -29.65 -8.53 -22.26
C GLN A 102 -30.27 -9.44 -23.33
N SER A 103 -29.93 -10.72 -23.33
CA SER A 103 -30.53 -11.71 -24.21
C SER A 103 -32.04 -11.81 -23.99
N LYS A 104 -32.49 -11.87 -22.75
CA LYS A 104 -33.91 -11.93 -22.41
C LYS A 104 -34.65 -10.67 -22.86
N ASN A 105 -34.03 -9.50 -22.71
CA ASN A 105 -34.64 -8.25 -23.16
C ASN A 105 -34.77 -8.18 -24.68
N LYS A 106 -33.81 -8.72 -25.42
CA LYS A 106 -33.88 -8.78 -26.88
C LYS A 106 -34.99 -9.70 -27.38
N ILE A 107 -35.28 -10.79 -26.68
CA ILE A 107 -36.33 -11.73 -27.02
C ILE A 107 -37.72 -11.15 -26.79
N ARG A 108 -37.86 -10.25 -25.81
CA ARG A 108 -39.14 -9.61 -25.48
C ARG A 108 -39.56 -8.49 -26.44
N ASN A 109 -38.64 -8.00 -27.20
CA ASN A 109 -38.91 -7.00 -28.22
C ASN A 109 -39.07 -7.61 -29.59
#